data_b9afca02c160eaf84823bc0f6b625304
#
_entry.id   b9afca02c160eaf84823bc0f6b625304
#
_cell.length_a   1.000
_cell.length_b   1.000
_cell.length_c   1.000
_cell.angle_alpha   90.00
_cell.angle_beta   90.00
_cell.angle_gamma   90.00
#
_symmetry.space_group_name_H-M   'P 1'
#
loop_
_entity.id
_entity.type
_entity.pdbx_description
1 polymer ?
#
loop_
_entity_poly.entity_id
_entity_poly.type
_entity_poly.pdbx_seq_one_letter_code
_entity_poly.pdbx_strand_id
1 'polypeptide(L)'
;MREYASDRVDLRSDTVTQPTESMREVMASAEVGDDVMGDDPTVNQLQDKVSKMLGKEAGLYVSSGTMGNAVAILAHTRPGDEIVAYTKSHIFRYEGGGYASLAGCSM
;
A
#
# COMPACT_ATOMS: atom_id res chain seq x y z
N MET A 1 -21.21 -2.32 -15.19
CA MET A 1 -20.53 -3.38 -14.44
C MET A 1 -20.16 -4.47 -15.43
N ARG A 2 -18.90 -4.87 -15.56
CA ARG A 2 -18.53 -6.03 -16.40
C ARG A 2 -18.87 -7.29 -15.63
N GLU A 3 -19.86 -8.05 -16.09
CA GLU A 3 -20.10 -9.41 -15.59
C GLU A 3 -18.99 -10.30 -16.13
N TYR A 4 -18.11 -10.75 -15.24
CA TYR A 4 -17.18 -11.83 -15.56
C TYR A 4 -17.86 -13.16 -15.27
N ALA A 5 -18.71 -13.59 -16.19
CA ALA A 5 -19.31 -14.91 -16.16
C ALA A 5 -18.26 -15.96 -16.63
N SER A 6 -17.32 -16.31 -15.78
CA SER A 6 -16.50 -17.48 -16.01
C SER A 6 -16.23 -18.20 -14.69
N ASP A 7 -16.45 -19.51 -14.68
CA ASP A 7 -16.07 -20.43 -13.60
C ASP A 7 -14.53 -20.57 -13.44
N ARG A 8 -13.79 -19.72 -14.12
CA ARG A 8 -12.31 -19.74 -14.11
C ARG A 8 -11.78 -18.84 -13.02
N VAL A 9 -10.85 -19.37 -12.24
CA VAL A 9 -10.06 -18.58 -11.28
C VAL A 9 -9.19 -17.59 -12.06
N ASP A 10 -9.32 -16.30 -11.75
CA ASP A 10 -8.54 -15.23 -12.39
C ASP A 10 -7.32 -14.87 -11.53
N LEU A 11 -6.14 -15.27 -12.00
CA LEU A 11 -4.86 -15.03 -11.32
C LEU A 11 -3.99 -13.98 -12.03
N ARG A 12 -4.57 -13.13 -12.88
CA ARG A 12 -3.81 -12.11 -13.64
C ARG A 12 -3.20 -11.04 -12.74
N SER A 13 -3.89 -10.64 -11.68
CA SER A 13 -3.46 -9.60 -10.76
C SER A 13 -4.32 -9.62 -9.49
N ASP A 14 -3.76 -9.19 -8.37
CA ASP A 14 -4.50 -8.90 -7.14
C ASP A 14 -5.59 -7.84 -7.36
N THR A 15 -5.39 -6.93 -8.29
CA THR A 15 -6.34 -5.85 -8.61
C THR A 15 -7.68 -6.33 -9.19
N VAL A 16 -7.80 -7.60 -9.63
CA VAL A 16 -9.08 -8.17 -10.08
C VAL A 16 -9.91 -8.74 -8.93
N THR A 17 -9.35 -8.84 -7.73
CA THR A 17 -10.07 -9.36 -6.56
C THR A 17 -11.17 -8.39 -6.11
N GLN A 18 -12.23 -8.96 -5.55
CA GLN A 18 -13.36 -8.21 -5.02
C GLN A 18 -13.47 -8.42 -3.52
N PRO A 19 -13.86 -7.41 -2.75
CA PRO A 19 -14.16 -7.62 -1.34
C PRO A 19 -15.35 -8.58 -1.18
N THR A 20 -15.27 -9.45 -0.17
CA THR A 20 -16.37 -10.32 0.21
C THR A 20 -17.53 -9.51 0.80
N GLU A 21 -18.72 -10.13 0.93
CA GLU A 21 -19.86 -9.44 1.55
C GLU A 21 -19.54 -9.00 2.99
N SER A 22 -18.93 -9.87 3.79
CA SER A 22 -18.51 -9.53 5.15
C SER A 22 -17.50 -8.36 5.20
N MET A 23 -16.59 -8.27 4.22
CA MET A 23 -15.70 -7.11 4.11
C MET A 23 -16.48 -5.83 3.81
N ARG A 24 -17.52 -5.91 2.96
CA ARG A 24 -18.37 -4.75 2.64
C ARG A 24 -19.16 -4.27 3.84
N GLU A 25 -19.70 -5.21 4.64
CA GLU A 25 -20.40 -4.90 5.88
C GLU A 25 -19.49 -4.20 6.89
N VAL A 26 -18.26 -4.71 7.07
CA VAL A 26 -17.28 -4.10 7.96
C VAL A 26 -16.88 -2.70 7.48
N MET A 27 -16.64 -2.52 6.18
CA MET A 27 -16.35 -1.19 5.62
C MET A 27 -17.50 -0.20 5.84
N ALA A 28 -18.75 -0.65 5.71
CA ALA A 28 -19.92 0.22 5.88
C ALA A 28 -20.17 0.62 7.34
N SER A 29 -19.76 -0.21 8.29
CA SER A 29 -19.97 -0.01 9.74
C SER A 29 -18.71 0.38 10.51
N ALA A 30 -17.57 0.53 9.85
CA ALA A 30 -16.32 0.88 10.51
C ALA A 30 -16.45 2.22 11.25
N GLU A 31 -15.98 2.23 12.49
CA GLU A 31 -15.79 3.47 13.23
C GLU A 31 -14.61 4.24 12.62
N VAL A 32 -14.80 5.53 12.38
CA VAL A 32 -13.83 6.41 11.77
C VAL A 32 -13.53 7.61 12.66
N GLY A 33 -12.32 8.15 12.54
CA GLY A 33 -11.88 9.34 13.24
C GLY A 33 -10.89 10.13 12.39
N ASP A 34 -10.30 11.16 12.96
CA ASP A 34 -9.29 11.98 12.27
C ASP A 34 -7.93 11.26 12.31
N ASP A 35 -7.51 10.75 11.15
CA ASP A 35 -6.22 10.07 11.01
C ASP A 35 -5.03 11.02 11.18
N VAL A 36 -5.19 12.29 10.85
CA VAL A 36 -4.12 13.32 11.05
C VAL A 36 -3.81 13.52 12.53
N MET A 37 -4.85 13.44 13.38
CA MET A 37 -4.69 13.52 14.84
C MET A 37 -4.43 12.15 15.49
N GLY A 38 -4.45 11.08 14.72
CA GLY A 38 -4.30 9.72 15.22
C GLY A 38 -5.54 9.18 15.94
N ASP A 39 -6.69 9.76 15.67
CA ASP A 39 -7.95 9.46 16.39
C ASP A 39 -8.80 8.40 15.66
N ASP A 40 -8.40 7.94 14.46
CA ASP A 40 -9.14 6.90 13.73
C ASP A 40 -8.89 5.52 14.37
N PRO A 41 -9.88 4.92 15.05
CA PRO A 41 -9.67 3.67 15.77
C PRO A 41 -9.47 2.48 14.81
N THR A 42 -10.06 2.53 13.62
CA THR A 42 -9.95 1.45 12.63
C THR A 42 -8.56 1.44 11.97
N VAL A 43 -8.03 2.60 11.64
CA VAL A 43 -6.65 2.73 11.13
C VAL A 43 -5.65 2.29 12.19
N ASN A 44 -5.79 2.77 13.43
CA ASN A 44 -4.90 2.39 14.54
C ASN A 44 -4.92 0.87 14.78
N GLN A 45 -6.11 0.26 14.80
CA GLN A 45 -6.25 -1.20 14.95
C GLN A 45 -5.59 -1.96 13.79
N LEU A 46 -5.70 -1.48 12.55
CA LEU A 46 -5.06 -2.09 11.39
C LEU A 46 -3.53 -2.06 11.52
N GLN A 47 -2.97 -0.92 11.84
CA GLN A 47 -1.52 -0.73 12.03
C GLN A 47 -0.97 -1.65 13.12
N ASP A 48 -1.63 -1.70 14.28
CA ASP A 48 -1.29 -2.57 15.39
C ASP A 48 -1.38 -4.06 15.04
N LYS A 49 -2.43 -4.45 14.34
CA LYS A 49 -2.65 -5.84 13.95
C LYS A 49 -1.57 -6.33 12.99
N VAL A 50 -1.27 -5.53 11.95
CA VAL A 50 -0.28 -5.91 10.94
C VAL A 50 1.13 -5.93 11.52
N SER A 51 1.50 -4.93 12.34
CA SER A 51 2.81 -4.91 12.99
C SER A 51 3.03 -6.14 13.89
N LYS A 52 2.02 -6.52 14.69
CA LYS A 52 2.06 -7.73 15.53
C LYS A 52 2.15 -9.01 14.71
N MET A 53 1.37 -9.13 13.63
CA MET A 53 1.42 -10.31 12.74
C MET A 53 2.78 -10.53 12.11
N LEU A 54 3.49 -9.44 11.79
CA LEU A 54 4.79 -9.48 11.14
C LEU A 54 5.97 -9.37 12.12
N GLY A 55 5.70 -9.28 13.42
CA GLY A 55 6.74 -9.12 14.46
C GLY A 55 7.54 -7.83 14.28
N LYS A 56 6.89 -6.75 13.85
CA LYS A 56 7.49 -5.43 13.66
C LYS A 56 7.09 -4.48 14.77
N GLU A 57 7.92 -3.46 14.97
CA GLU A 57 7.72 -2.45 16.01
C GLU A 57 6.46 -1.62 15.77
N ALA A 58 6.23 -1.22 14.52
CA ALA A 58 5.10 -0.41 14.12
C ALA A 58 4.63 -0.74 12.69
N GLY A 59 3.44 -0.28 12.34
CA GLY A 59 2.89 -0.26 10.99
C GLY A 59 2.45 1.15 10.63
N LEU A 60 2.48 1.49 9.37
CA LEU A 60 1.99 2.75 8.83
C LEU A 60 0.98 2.46 7.73
N TYR A 61 -0.26 2.90 7.92
CA TYR A 61 -1.26 2.89 6.87
C TYR A 61 -0.97 4.01 5.86
N VAL A 62 -1.09 3.70 4.57
CA VAL A 62 -0.93 4.65 3.47
C VAL A 62 -2.06 4.48 2.47
N SER A 63 -2.43 5.53 1.78
CA SER A 63 -3.58 5.55 0.86
C SER A 63 -3.36 4.77 -0.44
N SER A 64 -2.12 4.40 -0.76
CA SER A 64 -1.79 3.60 -1.94
C SER A 64 -0.45 2.87 -1.79
N GLY A 65 -0.26 1.79 -2.57
CA GLY A 65 1.02 1.09 -2.66
C GLY A 65 2.14 1.99 -3.20
N THR A 66 1.84 2.85 -4.15
CA THR A 66 2.80 3.86 -4.66
C THR A 66 3.26 4.81 -3.56
N MET A 67 2.36 5.29 -2.71
CA MET A 67 2.72 6.08 -1.54
C MET A 67 3.58 5.29 -0.55
N GLY A 68 3.24 4.02 -0.32
CA GLY A 68 4.03 3.14 0.56
C GLY A 68 5.47 2.99 0.09
N ASN A 69 5.67 2.75 -1.21
CA ASN A 69 7.00 2.67 -1.80
C ASN A 69 7.75 4.01 -1.73
N ALA A 70 7.09 5.11 -2.03
CA ALA A 70 7.70 6.45 -1.94
C ALA A 70 8.16 6.77 -0.52
N VAL A 71 7.31 6.53 0.49
CA VAL A 71 7.64 6.74 1.90
C VAL A 71 8.79 5.84 2.34
N ALA A 72 8.80 4.56 1.94
CA ALA A 72 9.88 3.64 2.25
C ALA A 72 11.22 4.10 1.65
N ILE A 73 11.23 4.52 0.39
CA ILE A 73 12.44 5.06 -0.26
C ILE A 73 12.92 6.30 0.49
N LEU A 74 12.05 7.27 0.73
CA LEU A 74 12.40 8.50 1.45
C LEU A 74 12.94 8.26 2.86
N ALA A 75 12.44 7.22 3.55
CA ALA A 75 12.90 6.87 4.89
C ALA A 75 14.31 6.24 4.91
N HIS A 76 14.72 5.61 3.82
CA HIS A 76 15.97 4.85 3.73
C HIS A 76 17.05 5.49 2.86
N THR A 77 16.75 6.58 2.15
CA THR A 77 17.68 7.20 1.21
C THR A 77 17.82 8.69 1.42
N ARG A 78 18.85 9.25 0.80
CA ARG A 78 19.09 10.70 0.69
C ARG A 78 19.26 11.06 -0.78
N PRO A 79 19.01 12.31 -1.17
CA PRO A 79 19.32 12.77 -2.53
C PRO A 79 20.77 12.45 -2.92
N GLY A 80 20.94 11.82 -4.08
CA GLY A 80 22.22 11.36 -4.60
C GLY A 80 22.52 9.88 -4.35
N ASP A 81 21.73 9.18 -3.53
CA ASP A 81 21.87 7.73 -3.34
C ASP A 81 21.47 6.95 -4.59
N GLU A 82 21.98 5.72 -4.70
CA GLU A 82 21.65 4.80 -5.78
C GLU A 82 20.84 3.62 -5.23
N ILE A 83 19.74 3.30 -5.92
CA ILE A 83 18.86 2.19 -5.60
C ILE A 83 19.11 1.06 -6.58
N VAL A 84 19.43 -0.13 -6.08
CA VAL A 84 19.53 -1.35 -6.89
C VAL A 84 18.18 -2.05 -6.92
N ALA A 85 17.56 -2.13 -8.09
CA ALA A 85 16.26 -2.77 -8.23
C ALA A 85 16.17 -3.56 -9.55
N TYR A 86 15.24 -4.51 -9.58
CA TYR A 86 14.94 -5.24 -10.79
C TYR A 86 14.27 -4.34 -11.83
N THR A 87 14.71 -4.43 -13.09
CA THR A 87 14.25 -3.55 -14.20
C THR A 87 12.74 -3.62 -14.51
N LYS A 88 12.02 -4.61 -13.95
CA LYS A 88 10.56 -4.72 -14.04
C LYS A 88 9.87 -4.43 -12.71
N SER A 89 10.59 -3.95 -11.69
CA SER A 89 9.98 -3.56 -10.43
C SER A 89 8.96 -2.43 -10.62
N HIS A 90 7.95 -2.42 -9.76
CA HIS A 90 6.87 -1.43 -9.82
C HIS A 90 7.40 -0.01 -9.63
N ILE A 91 8.29 0.19 -8.64
CA ILE A 91 8.94 1.47 -8.35
C ILE A 91 9.71 2.06 -9.54
N PHE A 92 10.23 1.20 -10.43
CA PHE A 92 10.95 1.65 -11.62
C PHE A 92 10.00 1.98 -12.77
N ARG A 93 8.96 1.16 -13.01
CA ARG A 93 8.14 1.22 -14.22
C ARG A 93 6.83 1.99 -14.11
N TYR A 94 6.20 1.98 -12.93
CA TYR A 94 4.80 2.36 -12.82
C TYR A 94 4.50 3.46 -11.82
N GLU A 95 5.52 4.01 -11.17
CA GLU A 95 5.36 5.04 -10.13
C GLU A 95 5.89 6.43 -10.55
N GLY A 96 5.87 6.71 -11.86
CA GLY A 96 6.22 8.03 -12.39
C GLY A 96 7.65 8.50 -12.10
N GLY A 97 8.58 7.56 -11.81
CA GLY A 97 9.95 7.92 -11.46
C GLY A 97 10.07 8.58 -10.08
N GLY A 98 9.16 8.27 -9.15
CA GLY A 98 9.13 8.84 -7.79
C GLY A 98 10.45 8.72 -7.04
N TYR A 99 11.21 7.66 -7.26
CA TYR A 99 12.56 7.49 -6.70
C TYR A 99 13.50 8.64 -7.08
N ALA A 100 13.35 9.21 -8.28
CA ALA A 100 14.16 10.34 -8.75
C ALA A 100 13.50 11.68 -8.41
N SER A 101 12.20 11.83 -8.70
CA SER A 101 11.50 13.11 -8.58
C SER A 101 11.19 13.51 -7.14
N LEU A 102 10.96 12.54 -6.25
CA LEU A 102 10.66 12.81 -4.84
C LEU A 102 11.88 12.60 -3.94
N ALA A 103 12.61 11.49 -4.15
CA ALA A 103 13.74 11.13 -3.29
C ALA A 103 15.10 11.60 -3.82
N GLY A 104 15.21 12.04 -5.07
CA GLY A 104 16.46 12.51 -5.66
C GLY A 104 17.48 11.38 -5.88
N CYS A 105 17.03 10.13 -5.98
CA CYS A 105 17.89 8.96 -6.14
C CYS A 105 18.07 8.60 -7.62
N SER A 106 19.17 7.91 -7.91
CA SER A 106 19.37 7.17 -9.17
C SER A 106 18.95 5.69 -8.99
N MET A 107 18.77 4.97 -10.13
CA MET A 107 18.42 3.56 -10.10
C MET A 107 19.18 2.80 -11.18
#